data_f11e2fb01b65ea566b46f4815ffa7e49
#
_entry.id   f11e2fb01b65ea566b46f4815ffa7e49
#
_cell.length_a   1.000
_cell.length_b   1.000
_cell.length_c   1.000
_cell.angle_alpha   90.00
_cell.angle_beta   90.00
_cell.angle_gamma   90.00
#
_symmetry.space_group_name_H-M   'P 1'
#
loop_
_entity.id
_entity.type
_entity.pdbx_description
1 polymer ?
#
loop_
_entity_poly.entity_id
_entity_poly.type
_entity_poly.pdbx_seq_one_letter_code
_entity_poly.pdbx_strand_id
1 'polypeptide(L)'
;MTDRAHYDICVIGGGSAGLGIAIGAALLDVPVALVEPGSPGADGAEALARATLLSVTARLQAARRTPGLEISPAIDLAAIRSHIADTVKAASAATGADRLRALSIDLIEGHARFLAPDRIATDGSPRLLTARRFVIASLGTARIPEIAGLEDVPFLTQAGLMALDRLPAHLAILGGGADALELAQAYRRLGSAVTLIAEGALLPDQDPELVDLLRLRLQAEGIRVLTDRPVGRIARDSTSITLTLGPSETVVASDLLIAAGRRADLGGLDLASAGVQGGPHRLPVDGRLRTSNRRIHAVGDAIGDEGSVQDGAAQAGIVLRTLLFRQNARFDPMAVPRVARTDPGLAQIGATERQGRQTAGGVTILRCPLHDTDRARADGMPHGLVKVTTDRKGRILGAGILAPDADELIQLWQLAIAQRMKIGAVAGLIPAYPTLGEASKRAAGSFFAPRLLGAGTRRLVRWLARLG
;
A
#
# COMPACT_ATOMS: atom_id res chain seq x y z
N MET A 1 27.64 -35.41 14.47
CA MET A 1 27.57 -34.06 15.10
C MET A 1 26.85 -33.15 14.12
N THR A 2 25.63 -32.73 14.41
CA THR A 2 24.91 -31.75 13.57
C THR A 2 25.65 -30.43 13.61
N ASP A 3 26.11 -29.97 12.44
CA ASP A 3 26.80 -28.68 12.27
C ASP A 3 25.86 -27.57 12.72
N ARG A 4 26.27 -26.78 13.73
CA ARG A 4 25.47 -25.69 14.31
C ARG A 4 26.02 -24.37 13.80
N ALA A 5 25.26 -23.70 12.97
CA ALA A 5 25.55 -22.33 12.61
C ALA A 5 24.93 -21.36 13.62
N HIS A 6 25.70 -20.38 14.06
CA HIS A 6 25.27 -19.38 15.04
C HIS A 6 25.26 -17.98 14.44
N TYR A 7 24.11 -17.29 14.58
CA TYR A 7 23.90 -15.94 14.05
C TYR A 7 23.45 -14.98 15.16
N ASP A 8 23.70 -13.70 14.97
CA ASP A 8 23.12 -12.67 15.82
C ASP A 8 21.64 -12.46 15.48
N ILE A 9 21.30 -12.48 14.20
CA ILE A 9 19.93 -12.33 13.70
C ILE A 9 19.64 -13.43 12.68
N CYS A 10 18.49 -14.09 12.82
CA CYS A 10 17.93 -14.96 11.81
C CYS A 10 16.58 -14.36 11.35
N VAL A 11 16.49 -14.04 10.06
CA VAL A 11 15.28 -13.53 9.43
C VAL A 11 14.58 -14.66 8.70
N ILE A 12 13.30 -14.85 8.96
CA ILE A 12 12.44 -15.85 8.35
C ILE A 12 11.46 -15.11 7.41
N GLY A 13 11.69 -15.21 6.12
CA GLY A 13 10.98 -14.51 5.07
C GLY A 13 11.80 -13.40 4.43
N GLY A 14 11.99 -13.48 3.13
CA GLY A 14 12.79 -12.58 2.28
C GLY A 14 11.98 -11.52 1.54
N GLY A 15 10.80 -11.15 2.04
CA GLY A 15 10.06 -9.99 1.53
C GLY A 15 10.77 -8.68 1.83
N SER A 16 10.23 -7.55 1.35
CA SER A 16 10.83 -6.21 1.50
C SER A 16 11.21 -5.87 2.94
N ALA A 17 10.37 -6.25 3.92
CA ALA A 17 10.66 -6.05 5.33
C ALA A 17 11.85 -6.91 5.82
N GLY A 18 11.83 -8.21 5.49
CA GLY A 18 12.89 -9.14 5.87
C GLY A 18 14.23 -8.79 5.24
N LEU A 19 14.22 -8.48 3.95
CA LEU A 19 15.42 -8.00 3.23
C LEU A 19 15.96 -6.71 3.84
N GLY A 20 15.11 -5.75 4.15
CA GLY A 20 15.52 -4.49 4.78
C GLY A 20 16.26 -4.73 6.10
N ILE A 21 15.79 -5.72 6.89
CA ILE A 21 16.44 -6.10 8.15
C ILE A 21 17.75 -6.83 7.89
N ALA A 22 17.75 -7.84 7.01
CA ALA A 22 18.92 -8.65 6.73
C ALA A 22 20.08 -7.80 6.15
N ILE A 23 19.77 -6.99 5.13
CA ILE A 23 20.74 -6.09 4.50
C ILE A 23 21.23 -5.03 5.49
N GLY A 24 20.30 -4.40 6.24
CA GLY A 24 20.65 -3.36 7.21
C GLY A 24 21.55 -3.87 8.34
N ALA A 25 21.39 -5.12 8.78
CA ALA A 25 22.24 -5.75 9.76
C ALA A 25 23.61 -6.14 9.16
N ALA A 26 23.61 -6.74 7.98
CA ALA A 26 24.85 -7.15 7.30
C ALA A 26 25.78 -5.96 6.97
N LEU A 27 25.21 -4.81 6.59
CA LEU A 27 25.98 -3.57 6.36
C LEU A 27 26.68 -3.03 7.63
N LEU A 28 26.32 -3.56 8.80
CA LEU A 28 26.93 -3.26 10.09
C LEU A 28 27.76 -4.44 10.61
N ASP A 29 28.18 -5.34 9.72
CA ASP A 29 28.97 -6.54 10.03
C ASP A 29 28.33 -7.48 11.07
N VAL A 30 27.00 -7.47 11.18
CA VAL A 30 26.26 -8.36 12.07
C VAL A 30 26.01 -9.70 11.35
N PRO A 31 26.40 -10.85 11.93
CA PRO A 31 26.12 -12.17 11.35
C PRO A 31 24.61 -12.42 11.19
N VAL A 32 24.15 -12.58 9.93
CA VAL A 32 22.75 -12.75 9.57
C VAL A 32 22.53 -13.99 8.74
N ALA A 33 21.51 -14.78 9.10
CA ALA A 33 20.88 -15.75 8.22
C ALA A 33 19.54 -15.22 7.71
N LEU A 34 19.24 -15.48 6.45
CA LEU A 34 17.95 -15.25 5.82
C LEU A 34 17.40 -16.58 5.31
N VAL A 35 16.26 -17.01 5.86
CA VAL A 35 15.57 -18.22 5.42
C VAL A 35 14.41 -17.82 4.51
N GLU A 36 14.42 -18.28 3.26
CA GLU A 36 13.41 -17.94 2.26
C GLU A 36 13.14 -19.12 1.33
N PRO A 37 11.89 -19.60 1.21
CA PRO A 37 11.57 -20.73 0.33
C PRO A 37 11.48 -20.34 -1.14
N GLY A 38 11.41 -19.06 -1.45
CA GLY A 38 11.24 -18.53 -2.80
C GLY A 38 12.32 -17.52 -3.19
N SER A 39 11.94 -16.60 -4.07
CA SER A 39 12.83 -15.53 -4.50
C SER A 39 12.80 -14.36 -3.52
N PRO A 40 13.93 -13.93 -2.96
CA PRO A 40 13.99 -12.74 -2.13
C PRO A 40 13.47 -11.50 -2.86
N GLY A 41 12.64 -10.69 -2.18
CA GLY A 41 12.07 -9.46 -2.75
C GLY A 41 10.82 -9.66 -3.61
N ALA A 42 10.16 -10.80 -3.52
CA ALA A 42 9.01 -11.12 -4.36
C ALA A 42 7.86 -10.10 -4.25
N ASP A 43 7.54 -9.61 -3.07
CA ASP A 43 6.52 -8.58 -2.84
C ASP A 43 6.89 -7.23 -3.47
N GLY A 44 8.16 -6.84 -3.38
CA GLY A 44 8.70 -5.65 -4.03
C GLY A 44 8.65 -5.77 -5.56
N ALA A 45 8.99 -6.94 -6.08
CA ALA A 45 8.91 -7.25 -7.50
C ALA A 45 7.45 -7.19 -8.02
N GLU A 46 6.50 -7.76 -7.27
CA GLU A 46 5.07 -7.72 -7.58
C GLU A 46 4.53 -6.29 -7.56
N ALA A 47 4.90 -5.49 -6.55
CA ALA A 47 4.52 -4.09 -6.45
C ALA A 47 5.09 -3.26 -7.61
N LEU A 48 6.36 -3.49 -8.01
CA LEU A 48 7.00 -2.80 -9.14
C LEU A 48 6.37 -3.20 -10.47
N ALA A 49 6.05 -4.47 -10.66
CA ALA A 49 5.36 -4.95 -11.84
C ALA A 49 4.01 -4.24 -12.01
N ARG A 50 3.22 -4.16 -10.93
CA ARG A 50 1.96 -3.43 -10.93
C ARG A 50 2.17 -1.94 -11.21
N ALA A 51 3.12 -1.28 -10.54
CA ALA A 51 3.41 0.13 -10.77
C ALA A 51 3.82 0.41 -12.22
N THR A 52 4.57 -0.50 -12.85
CA THR A 52 4.94 -0.39 -14.27
C THR A 52 3.72 -0.48 -15.18
N LEU A 53 2.81 -1.45 -14.92
CA LEU A 53 1.55 -1.57 -15.64
C LEU A 53 0.69 -0.29 -15.51
N LEU A 54 0.58 0.24 -14.29
CA LEU A 54 -0.16 1.47 -14.01
C LEU A 54 0.44 2.66 -14.77
N SER A 55 1.77 2.79 -14.80
CA SER A 55 2.46 3.83 -15.56
C SER A 55 2.16 3.75 -17.08
N VAL A 56 2.20 2.54 -17.65
CA VAL A 56 1.86 2.34 -19.07
C VAL A 56 0.42 2.76 -19.36
N THR A 57 -0.52 2.30 -18.52
CA THR A 57 -1.95 2.57 -18.73
C THR A 57 -2.35 4.02 -18.42
N ALA A 58 -1.64 4.69 -17.50
CA ALA A 58 -1.79 6.13 -17.27
C ALA A 58 -1.35 6.96 -18.47
N ARG A 59 -0.20 6.63 -19.06
CA ARG A 59 0.29 7.29 -20.32
C ARG A 59 -0.66 7.07 -21.49
N LEU A 60 -1.18 5.85 -21.65
CA LEU A 60 -2.18 5.54 -22.65
C LEU A 60 -3.42 6.41 -22.49
N GLN A 61 -3.91 6.53 -21.27
CA GLN A 61 -5.10 7.34 -20.98
C GLN A 61 -4.84 8.83 -21.12
N ALA A 62 -3.66 9.32 -20.72
CA ALA A 62 -3.25 10.71 -20.93
C ALA A 62 -3.22 11.06 -22.43
N ALA A 63 -2.64 10.18 -23.24
CA ALA A 63 -2.60 10.36 -24.68
C ALA A 63 -4.02 10.42 -25.31
N ARG A 64 -4.94 9.54 -24.89
CA ARG A 64 -6.34 9.54 -25.36
C ARG A 64 -7.12 10.80 -24.97
N ARG A 65 -6.72 11.48 -23.89
CA ARG A 65 -7.39 12.70 -23.40
C ARG A 65 -6.75 13.99 -23.89
N THR A 66 -5.60 13.91 -24.55
CA THR A 66 -4.88 15.10 -24.99
C THR A 66 -5.64 15.76 -26.16
N PRO A 67 -6.08 17.02 -26.01
CA PRO A 67 -6.80 17.71 -27.06
C PRO A 67 -5.97 17.80 -28.37
N GLY A 68 -6.61 17.52 -29.48
CA GLY A 68 -5.97 17.55 -30.81
C GLY A 68 -5.19 16.29 -31.16
N LEU A 69 -5.19 15.26 -30.32
CA LEU A 69 -4.63 13.94 -30.62
C LEU A 69 -5.77 12.92 -30.76
N GLU A 70 -5.92 12.33 -31.92
CA GLU A 70 -6.78 11.17 -32.15
C GLU A 70 -5.92 9.90 -32.11
N ILE A 71 -5.99 9.14 -31.02
CA ILE A 71 -5.19 7.93 -30.82
C ILE A 71 -6.12 6.74 -30.62
N SER A 72 -5.98 5.76 -31.50
CA SER A 72 -6.58 4.43 -31.36
C SER A 72 -5.48 3.36 -31.44
N PRO A 73 -4.63 3.23 -30.40
CA PRO A 73 -3.50 2.33 -30.45
C PRO A 73 -3.98 0.87 -30.39
N ALA A 74 -3.35 0.01 -31.18
CA ALA A 74 -3.39 -1.41 -30.93
C ALA A 74 -2.62 -1.73 -29.64
N ILE A 75 -3.21 -2.51 -28.77
CA ILE A 75 -2.56 -2.94 -27.53
C ILE A 75 -1.72 -4.18 -27.80
N ASP A 76 -0.41 -4.05 -27.75
CA ASP A 76 0.53 -5.17 -27.76
C ASP A 76 0.80 -5.59 -26.31
N LEU A 77 0.05 -6.58 -25.85
CA LEU A 77 0.17 -7.11 -24.48
C LEU A 77 1.53 -7.80 -24.26
N ALA A 78 2.11 -8.41 -25.30
CA ALA A 78 3.41 -9.07 -25.20
C ALA A 78 4.53 -8.06 -24.95
N ALA A 79 4.51 -6.93 -25.65
CA ALA A 79 5.46 -5.84 -25.44
C ALA A 79 5.32 -5.22 -24.04
N ILE A 80 4.08 -5.02 -23.55
CA ILE A 80 3.83 -4.52 -22.19
C ILE A 80 4.40 -5.48 -21.15
N ARG A 81 4.16 -6.79 -21.30
CA ARG A 81 4.69 -7.82 -20.39
C ARG A 81 6.21 -7.87 -20.41
N SER A 82 6.84 -7.80 -21.58
CA SER A 82 8.29 -7.73 -21.71
C SER A 82 8.85 -6.52 -20.96
N HIS A 83 8.27 -5.34 -21.15
CA HIS A 83 8.69 -4.12 -20.44
C HIS A 83 8.57 -4.27 -18.90
N ILE A 84 7.48 -4.88 -18.42
CA ILE A 84 7.31 -5.17 -16.99
C ILE A 84 8.40 -6.12 -16.50
N ALA A 85 8.64 -7.22 -17.22
CA ALA A 85 9.65 -8.21 -16.85
C ALA A 85 11.06 -7.62 -16.82
N ASP A 86 11.42 -6.81 -17.81
CA ASP A 86 12.72 -6.14 -17.87
C ASP A 86 12.91 -5.15 -16.71
N THR A 87 11.86 -4.39 -16.37
CA THR A 87 11.87 -3.45 -15.25
C THR A 87 12.07 -4.18 -13.91
N VAL A 88 11.32 -5.27 -13.69
CA VAL A 88 11.46 -6.08 -12.48
C VAL A 88 12.83 -6.73 -12.42
N LYS A 89 13.32 -7.29 -13.53
CA LYS A 89 14.66 -7.92 -13.60
C LYS A 89 15.76 -6.93 -13.25
N ALA A 90 15.70 -5.71 -13.77
CA ALA A 90 16.68 -4.67 -13.47
C ALA A 90 16.70 -4.31 -11.98
N ALA A 91 15.52 -4.20 -11.34
CA ALA A 91 15.41 -3.91 -9.91
C ALA A 91 15.86 -5.08 -9.01
N SER A 92 15.59 -6.32 -9.44
CA SER A 92 15.94 -7.52 -8.66
C SER A 92 17.44 -7.73 -8.50
N ALA A 93 18.28 -7.09 -9.31
CA ALA A 93 19.74 -7.13 -9.15
C ALA A 93 20.18 -6.58 -7.78
N ALA A 94 19.43 -5.67 -7.18
CA ALA A 94 19.75 -5.08 -5.88
C ALA A 94 19.37 -5.97 -4.68
N THR A 95 18.48 -6.95 -4.87
CA THR A 95 17.93 -7.81 -3.81
C THR A 95 18.12 -9.30 -4.06
N GLY A 96 18.67 -9.67 -5.21
CA GLY A 96 18.90 -11.04 -5.62
C GLY A 96 19.96 -11.78 -4.80
N ALA A 97 19.94 -13.12 -4.89
CA ALA A 97 20.79 -14.01 -4.10
C ALA A 97 22.29 -13.66 -4.17
N ASP A 98 22.81 -13.28 -5.34
CA ASP A 98 24.24 -12.93 -5.49
C ASP A 98 24.60 -11.66 -4.70
N ARG A 99 23.71 -10.68 -4.68
CA ARG A 99 23.90 -9.47 -3.86
C ARG A 99 23.90 -9.78 -2.37
N LEU A 100 22.97 -10.66 -1.93
CA LEU A 100 22.86 -11.07 -0.54
C LEU A 100 24.14 -11.82 -0.10
N ARG A 101 24.63 -12.74 -0.92
CA ARG A 101 25.89 -13.46 -0.67
C ARG A 101 27.10 -12.50 -0.63
N ALA A 102 27.14 -11.51 -1.54
CA ALA A 102 28.21 -10.50 -1.53
C ALA A 102 28.19 -9.63 -0.27
N LEU A 103 27.06 -9.51 0.41
CA LEU A 103 26.92 -8.84 1.71
C LEU A 103 27.16 -9.80 2.89
N SER A 104 27.64 -11.02 2.65
CA SER A 104 27.86 -12.05 3.67
C SER A 104 26.58 -12.45 4.44
N ILE A 105 25.42 -12.32 3.80
CA ILE A 105 24.15 -12.87 4.32
C ILE A 105 24.11 -14.35 3.94
N ASP A 106 23.96 -15.22 4.94
CA ASP A 106 23.76 -16.65 4.69
C ASP A 106 22.30 -16.88 4.26
N LEU A 107 22.10 -17.00 2.93
CA LEU A 107 20.79 -17.26 2.34
C LEU A 107 20.55 -18.76 2.34
N ILE A 108 19.52 -19.17 3.08
CA ILE A 108 19.11 -20.57 3.23
C ILE A 108 17.75 -20.74 2.56
N GLU A 109 17.74 -21.49 1.46
CA GLU A 109 16.49 -21.82 0.76
C GLU A 109 15.70 -22.86 1.58
N GLY A 110 14.39 -22.64 1.72
CA GLY A 110 13.49 -23.57 2.39
C GLY A 110 12.59 -22.93 3.44
N HIS A 111 11.72 -23.75 4.03
CA HIS A 111 10.79 -23.35 5.08
C HIS A 111 11.42 -23.54 6.46
N ALA A 112 11.27 -22.55 7.32
CA ALA A 112 11.73 -22.60 8.70
C ALA A 112 10.69 -23.24 9.63
N ARG A 113 11.16 -24.00 10.62
CA ARG A 113 10.35 -24.50 11.73
C ARG A 113 11.11 -24.34 13.04
N PHE A 114 10.50 -23.75 14.06
CA PHE A 114 11.10 -23.63 15.38
C PHE A 114 11.16 -25.02 16.07
N LEU A 115 12.30 -25.29 16.67
CA LEU A 115 12.51 -26.43 17.55
C LEU A 115 12.65 -26.00 19.03
N ALA A 116 13.02 -24.74 19.24
CA ALA A 116 13.18 -24.08 20.54
C ALA A 116 13.15 -22.56 20.34
N PRO A 117 13.05 -21.75 21.40
CA PRO A 117 13.05 -20.28 21.31
C PRO A 117 14.28 -19.64 20.68
N ASP A 118 15.37 -20.39 20.53
CA ASP A 118 16.65 -19.95 20.00
C ASP A 118 17.14 -20.79 18.81
N ARG A 119 16.29 -21.67 18.27
CA ARG A 119 16.69 -22.64 17.26
C ARG A 119 15.60 -22.97 16.28
N ILE A 120 15.98 -23.03 15.00
CA ILE A 120 15.12 -23.51 13.92
C ILE A 120 15.77 -24.65 13.14
N ALA A 121 14.97 -25.48 12.51
CA ALA A 121 15.32 -26.34 11.41
C ALA A 121 14.76 -25.76 10.10
N THR A 122 15.36 -26.14 8.98
CA THR A 122 14.85 -25.82 7.64
C THR A 122 14.77 -27.11 6.81
N ASP A 123 13.82 -27.19 5.91
CA ASP A 123 13.68 -28.33 4.98
C ASP A 123 14.73 -28.27 3.84
N GLY A 124 15.28 -27.11 3.57
CA GLY A 124 16.31 -26.90 2.55
C GLY A 124 17.76 -27.11 3.05
N SER A 125 17.99 -27.39 4.35
CA SER A 125 19.32 -27.59 4.89
C SER A 125 19.30 -28.55 6.08
N PRO A 126 20.26 -29.50 6.16
CA PRO A 126 20.40 -30.37 7.32
C PRO A 126 20.96 -29.65 8.55
N ARG A 127 21.37 -28.39 8.43
CA ARG A 127 21.94 -27.61 9.50
C ARG A 127 20.86 -27.12 10.47
N LEU A 128 21.15 -27.14 11.76
CA LEU A 128 20.35 -26.46 12.75
C LEU A 128 20.86 -25.02 12.90
N LEU A 129 19.95 -24.06 12.73
CA LEU A 129 20.28 -22.65 12.86
C LEU A 129 19.95 -22.17 14.26
N THR A 130 20.93 -21.57 14.92
CA THR A 130 20.75 -20.92 16.22
C THR A 130 20.97 -19.42 16.07
N ALA A 131 20.11 -18.60 16.69
CA ALA A 131 20.26 -17.17 16.64
C ALA A 131 19.94 -16.52 18.01
N ARG A 132 20.59 -15.39 18.28
CA ARG A 132 20.28 -14.56 19.46
C ARG A 132 18.91 -13.89 19.32
N ARG A 133 18.50 -13.56 18.10
CA ARG A 133 17.23 -12.93 17.77
C ARG A 133 16.67 -13.52 16.49
N PHE A 134 15.33 -13.62 16.43
CA PHE A 134 14.63 -14.00 15.23
C PHE A 134 13.70 -12.87 14.79
N VAL A 135 13.50 -12.76 13.48
CA VAL A 135 12.50 -11.88 12.90
C VAL A 135 11.64 -12.68 11.93
N ILE A 136 10.37 -12.79 12.22
CA ILE A 136 9.37 -13.42 11.35
C ILE A 136 8.86 -12.34 10.39
N ALA A 137 9.23 -12.47 9.13
CA ALA A 137 8.89 -11.58 8.03
C ALA A 137 8.26 -12.38 6.86
N SER A 138 7.60 -13.49 7.17
CA SER A 138 6.99 -14.37 6.17
C SER A 138 5.99 -13.61 5.32
N LEU A 139 6.11 -13.76 3.99
CA LEU A 139 5.16 -13.19 3.05
C LEU A 139 3.82 -13.90 3.16
N GLY A 140 2.76 -13.11 3.06
CA GLY A 140 1.41 -13.65 2.91
C GLY A 140 1.15 -14.16 1.49
N THR A 141 0.20 -15.05 1.38
CA THR A 141 -0.43 -15.47 0.13
C THR A 141 -1.72 -14.68 -0.11
N ALA A 142 -2.26 -14.73 -1.33
CA ALA A 142 -3.56 -14.16 -1.61
C ALA A 142 -4.62 -14.76 -0.67
N ARG A 143 -5.42 -13.90 -0.04
CA ARG A 143 -6.55 -14.32 0.77
C ARG A 143 -7.68 -14.77 -0.17
N ILE A 144 -7.97 -16.07 -0.15
CA ILE A 144 -9.08 -16.64 -0.91
C ILE A 144 -10.31 -16.64 0.01
N PRO A 145 -11.40 -15.94 -0.36
CA PRO A 145 -12.63 -15.92 0.44
C PRO A 145 -13.36 -17.28 0.36
N GLU A 146 -14.05 -17.62 1.42
CA GLU A 146 -14.90 -18.81 1.46
C GLU A 146 -16.25 -18.49 0.81
N ILE A 147 -16.36 -18.75 -0.51
CA ILE A 147 -17.57 -18.52 -1.31
C ILE A 147 -17.98 -19.85 -1.95
N ALA A 148 -19.24 -20.22 -1.81
CA ALA A 148 -19.75 -21.48 -2.36
C ALA A 148 -19.49 -21.58 -3.86
N GLY A 149 -18.85 -22.67 -4.29
CA GLY A 149 -18.49 -23.01 -5.66
C GLY A 149 -17.25 -22.31 -6.20
N LEU A 150 -16.53 -21.52 -5.38
CA LEU A 150 -15.25 -20.91 -5.81
C LEU A 150 -14.18 -21.97 -6.05
N GLU A 151 -14.20 -23.06 -5.29
CA GLU A 151 -13.29 -24.19 -5.40
C GLU A 151 -13.34 -24.91 -6.77
N ASP A 152 -14.49 -24.85 -7.44
CA ASP A 152 -14.74 -25.49 -8.73
C ASP A 152 -14.47 -24.56 -9.93
N VAL A 153 -14.08 -23.31 -9.68
CA VAL A 153 -13.91 -22.28 -10.71
C VAL A 153 -12.46 -21.81 -10.77
N PRO A 154 -11.85 -21.77 -11.98
CA PRO A 154 -10.52 -21.16 -12.11
C PRO A 154 -10.61 -19.67 -11.82
N PHE A 155 -9.78 -19.21 -10.90
CA PHE A 155 -9.63 -17.81 -10.60
C PHE A 155 -8.17 -17.39 -10.72
N LEU A 156 -7.97 -16.10 -10.85
CA LEU A 156 -6.67 -15.46 -10.94
C LEU A 156 -6.33 -14.78 -9.61
N THR A 157 -5.08 -14.83 -9.25
CA THR A 157 -4.45 -13.89 -8.32
C THR A 157 -3.82 -12.75 -9.12
N GLN A 158 -3.28 -11.73 -8.46
CA GLN A 158 -2.57 -10.64 -9.13
C GLN A 158 -1.45 -11.16 -10.04
N ALA A 159 -0.63 -12.08 -9.55
CA ALA A 159 0.45 -12.68 -10.34
C ALA A 159 -0.08 -13.44 -11.56
N GLY A 160 -1.15 -14.23 -11.36
CA GLY A 160 -1.80 -14.96 -12.45
C GLY A 160 -2.40 -14.04 -13.52
N LEU A 161 -3.03 -12.93 -13.09
CA LEU A 161 -3.59 -11.94 -14.01
C LEU A 161 -2.49 -11.27 -14.87
N MET A 162 -1.37 -10.90 -14.26
CA MET A 162 -0.25 -10.29 -14.96
C MET A 162 0.52 -11.24 -15.89
N ALA A 163 0.37 -12.56 -15.67
CA ALA A 163 0.98 -13.60 -16.50
C ALA A 163 0.13 -13.97 -17.74
N LEU A 164 -1.13 -13.51 -17.81
CA LEU A 164 -2.00 -13.84 -18.94
C LEU A 164 -1.40 -13.33 -20.26
N ASP A 165 -1.52 -14.12 -21.31
CA ASP A 165 -1.10 -13.80 -22.69
C ASP A 165 -2.20 -13.12 -23.51
N ARG A 166 -3.40 -12.99 -22.95
CA ARG A 166 -4.59 -12.35 -23.53
C ARG A 166 -5.23 -11.34 -22.59
N LEU A 167 -5.95 -10.39 -23.14
CA LEU A 167 -6.81 -9.54 -22.33
C LEU A 167 -8.12 -10.27 -22.00
N PRO A 168 -8.57 -10.29 -20.73
CA PRO A 168 -9.92 -10.70 -20.38
C PRO A 168 -10.96 -9.90 -21.15
N ALA A 169 -11.95 -10.57 -21.76
CA ALA A 169 -13.07 -9.86 -22.39
C ALA A 169 -13.90 -9.12 -21.34
N HIS A 170 -14.19 -9.78 -20.21
CA HIS A 170 -14.82 -9.19 -19.04
C HIS A 170 -14.14 -9.72 -17.77
N LEU A 171 -13.47 -8.86 -17.04
CA LEU A 171 -12.79 -9.17 -15.78
C LEU A 171 -13.69 -8.81 -14.59
N ALA A 172 -14.12 -9.80 -13.82
CA ALA A 172 -14.71 -9.60 -12.50
C ALA A 172 -13.59 -9.57 -11.46
N ILE A 173 -13.59 -8.58 -10.57
CA ILE A 173 -12.58 -8.42 -9.51
C ILE A 173 -13.29 -8.46 -8.16
N LEU A 174 -12.93 -9.42 -7.30
CA LEU A 174 -13.38 -9.47 -5.91
C LEU A 174 -12.38 -8.80 -5.00
N GLY A 175 -12.76 -7.66 -4.43
CA GLY A 175 -11.95 -6.88 -3.49
C GLY A 175 -12.24 -5.39 -3.56
N GLY A 176 -11.97 -4.68 -2.46
CA GLY A 176 -12.17 -3.23 -2.34
C GLY A 176 -10.88 -2.48 -1.95
N GLY A 177 -9.75 -3.16 -1.89
CA GLY A 177 -8.45 -2.58 -1.55
C GLY A 177 -7.76 -1.86 -2.72
N ALA A 178 -6.62 -1.24 -2.46
CA ALA A 178 -5.87 -0.48 -3.46
C ALA A 178 -5.53 -1.32 -4.69
N ASP A 179 -5.02 -2.54 -4.51
CA ASP A 179 -4.63 -3.43 -5.60
C ASP A 179 -5.80 -3.75 -6.54
N ALA A 180 -7.00 -3.95 -5.97
CA ALA A 180 -8.22 -4.21 -6.76
C ALA A 180 -8.59 -3.00 -7.63
N LEU A 181 -8.55 -1.79 -7.07
CA LEU A 181 -8.89 -0.56 -7.79
C LEU A 181 -7.86 -0.24 -8.88
N GLU A 182 -6.58 -0.40 -8.58
CA GLU A 182 -5.46 -0.20 -9.48
C GLU A 182 -5.56 -1.13 -10.70
N LEU A 183 -5.75 -2.42 -10.47
CA LEU A 183 -5.89 -3.41 -11.53
C LEU A 183 -7.19 -3.23 -12.32
N ALA A 184 -8.30 -2.87 -11.66
CA ALA A 184 -9.55 -2.55 -12.33
C ALA A 184 -9.37 -1.42 -13.35
N GLN A 185 -8.71 -0.34 -12.96
CA GLN A 185 -8.45 0.78 -13.83
C GLN A 185 -7.47 0.44 -14.96
N ALA A 186 -6.39 -0.28 -14.66
CA ALA A 186 -5.40 -0.69 -15.66
C ALA A 186 -6.04 -1.55 -16.76
N TYR A 187 -6.75 -2.62 -16.39
CA TYR A 187 -7.36 -3.51 -17.37
C TYR A 187 -8.52 -2.86 -18.12
N ARG A 188 -9.28 -1.97 -17.48
CA ARG A 188 -10.27 -1.16 -18.18
C ARG A 188 -9.63 -0.29 -19.28
N ARG A 189 -8.52 0.34 -19.00
CA ARG A 189 -7.77 1.18 -19.93
C ARG A 189 -7.13 0.39 -21.08
N LEU A 190 -6.76 -0.87 -20.82
CA LEU A 190 -6.30 -1.80 -21.85
C LEU A 190 -7.43 -2.32 -22.75
N GLY A 191 -8.71 -2.16 -22.37
CA GLY A 191 -9.84 -2.52 -23.23
C GLY A 191 -10.79 -3.57 -22.65
N SER A 192 -10.49 -4.20 -21.50
CA SER A 192 -11.39 -5.12 -20.85
C SER A 192 -12.66 -4.43 -20.34
N ALA A 193 -13.81 -5.11 -20.41
CA ALA A 193 -14.93 -4.78 -19.53
C ALA A 193 -14.53 -5.15 -18.10
N VAL A 194 -14.85 -4.29 -17.11
CA VAL A 194 -14.46 -4.56 -15.72
C VAL A 194 -15.62 -4.34 -14.77
N THR A 195 -15.85 -5.31 -13.90
CA THR A 195 -16.75 -5.20 -12.75
C THR A 195 -15.96 -5.42 -11.46
N LEU A 196 -15.89 -4.38 -10.64
CA LEU A 196 -15.29 -4.43 -9.30
C LEU A 196 -16.38 -4.70 -8.27
N ILE A 197 -16.19 -5.73 -7.46
CA ILE A 197 -17.17 -6.17 -6.45
C ILE A 197 -16.46 -6.16 -5.10
N ALA A 198 -16.93 -5.31 -4.19
CA ALA A 198 -16.46 -5.24 -2.82
C ALA A 198 -17.57 -5.69 -1.86
N GLU A 199 -17.24 -6.59 -0.94
CA GLU A 199 -18.16 -7.06 0.10
C GLU A 199 -18.63 -5.92 1.02
N GLY A 200 -17.72 -4.96 1.29
CA GLY A 200 -17.98 -3.75 2.04
C GLY A 200 -17.59 -2.49 1.28
N ALA A 201 -17.18 -1.46 2.02
CA ALA A 201 -16.70 -0.21 1.45
C ALA A 201 -15.36 -0.37 0.72
N LEU A 202 -15.10 0.48 -0.27
CA LEU A 202 -13.78 0.62 -0.87
C LEU A 202 -12.84 1.33 0.12
N LEU A 203 -11.56 0.93 0.15
CA LEU A 203 -10.50 1.57 0.93
C LEU A 203 -10.96 2.01 2.33
N PRO A 204 -11.43 1.10 3.19
CA PRO A 204 -12.19 1.43 4.41
C PRO A 204 -11.39 2.27 5.43
N ASP A 205 -10.07 2.25 5.33
CA ASP A 205 -9.16 3.00 6.20
C ASP A 205 -8.85 4.42 5.69
N GLN A 206 -9.33 4.78 4.51
CA GLN A 206 -9.11 6.10 3.92
C GLN A 206 -10.32 7.03 4.13
N ASP A 207 -10.15 8.32 3.83
CA ASP A 207 -11.22 9.30 4.01
C ASP A 207 -12.37 9.02 3.03
N PRO A 208 -13.62 8.79 3.51
CA PRO A 208 -14.73 8.38 2.66
C PRO A 208 -15.09 9.42 1.59
N GLU A 209 -14.91 10.71 1.84
CA GLU A 209 -15.18 11.76 0.85
C GLU A 209 -14.23 11.62 -0.36
N LEU A 210 -12.97 11.32 -0.12
CA LEU A 210 -11.98 11.12 -1.18
C LEU A 210 -12.21 9.80 -1.91
N VAL A 211 -12.58 8.75 -1.17
CA VAL A 211 -12.92 7.44 -1.74
C VAL A 211 -14.13 7.53 -2.66
N ASP A 212 -15.17 8.28 -2.27
CA ASP A 212 -16.35 8.49 -3.11
C ASP A 212 -16.02 9.25 -4.40
N LEU A 213 -15.17 10.28 -4.31
CA LEU A 213 -14.71 10.99 -5.50
C LEU A 213 -13.90 10.06 -6.44
N LEU A 214 -13.04 9.20 -5.90
CA LEU A 214 -12.32 8.20 -6.68
C LEU A 214 -13.28 7.20 -7.33
N ARG A 215 -14.26 6.68 -6.58
CA ARG A 215 -15.29 5.76 -7.09
C ARG A 215 -16.03 6.34 -8.29
N LEU A 216 -16.48 7.60 -8.19
CA LEU A 216 -17.14 8.31 -9.30
C LEU A 216 -16.22 8.41 -10.52
N ARG A 217 -14.92 8.60 -10.31
CA ARG A 217 -13.94 8.66 -11.40
C ARG A 217 -13.78 7.33 -12.09
N LEU A 218 -13.66 6.23 -11.34
CA LEU A 218 -13.57 4.87 -11.89
C LEU A 218 -14.84 4.52 -12.69
N GLN A 219 -16.02 4.89 -12.17
CA GLN A 219 -17.28 4.70 -12.88
C GLN A 219 -17.37 5.51 -14.18
N ALA A 220 -16.86 6.74 -14.18
CA ALA A 220 -16.80 7.57 -15.38
C ALA A 220 -15.84 7.00 -16.47
N GLU A 221 -14.87 6.17 -16.09
CA GLU A 221 -14.04 5.40 -17.02
C GLU A 221 -14.72 4.11 -17.50
N GLY A 222 -15.95 3.82 -17.04
CA GLY A 222 -16.73 2.66 -17.45
C GLY A 222 -16.46 1.39 -16.64
N ILE A 223 -15.92 1.50 -15.43
CA ILE A 223 -15.82 0.39 -14.49
C ILE A 223 -17.15 0.28 -13.74
N ARG A 224 -17.79 -0.89 -13.76
CA ARG A 224 -18.95 -1.17 -12.90
C ARG A 224 -18.46 -1.43 -11.48
N VAL A 225 -18.77 -0.53 -10.54
CA VAL A 225 -18.35 -0.64 -9.14
C VAL A 225 -19.55 -1.01 -8.28
N LEU A 226 -19.46 -2.15 -7.59
CA LEU A 226 -20.49 -2.69 -6.70
C LEU A 226 -19.88 -2.77 -5.29
N THR A 227 -20.39 -1.97 -4.36
CA THR A 227 -19.99 -1.96 -2.95
C THR A 227 -21.11 -2.50 -2.08
N ASP A 228 -20.76 -3.01 -0.90
CA ASP A 228 -21.69 -3.63 0.03
C ASP A 228 -22.50 -4.76 -0.65
N ARG A 229 -21.80 -5.57 -1.45
CA ARG A 229 -22.38 -6.66 -2.22
C ARG A 229 -21.60 -7.95 -1.96
N PRO A 230 -21.97 -8.73 -0.94
CA PRO A 230 -21.39 -10.04 -0.72
C PRO A 230 -21.74 -10.98 -1.87
N VAL A 231 -20.78 -11.77 -2.31
CA VAL A 231 -20.97 -12.83 -3.30
C VAL A 231 -21.41 -14.09 -2.57
N GLY A 232 -22.64 -14.53 -2.84
CA GLY A 232 -23.21 -15.72 -2.19
C GLY A 232 -22.79 -17.03 -2.86
N ARG A 233 -22.59 -17.03 -4.18
CA ARG A 233 -22.20 -18.22 -4.96
C ARG A 233 -21.45 -17.82 -6.21
N ILE A 234 -20.52 -18.69 -6.61
CA ILE A 234 -19.83 -18.63 -7.90
C ILE A 234 -20.07 -19.95 -8.62
N ALA A 235 -20.31 -19.88 -9.92
CA ALA A 235 -20.46 -21.05 -10.78
C ALA A 235 -19.80 -20.78 -12.13
N ARG A 236 -19.37 -21.85 -12.82
CA ARG A 236 -18.81 -21.78 -14.14
C ARG A 236 -19.62 -22.62 -15.10
N ASP A 237 -19.86 -22.09 -16.27
CA ASP A 237 -20.25 -22.89 -17.45
C ASP A 237 -19.04 -23.10 -18.40
N SER A 238 -19.30 -23.54 -19.62
CA SER A 238 -18.21 -23.82 -20.59
C SER A 238 -17.39 -22.58 -20.97
N THR A 239 -17.94 -21.38 -20.85
CA THR A 239 -17.35 -20.15 -21.41
C THR A 239 -17.31 -18.98 -20.43
N SER A 240 -18.08 -19.03 -19.36
CA SER A 240 -18.25 -17.89 -18.46
C SER A 240 -18.30 -18.29 -16.99
N ILE A 241 -17.99 -17.30 -16.13
CA ILE A 241 -18.07 -17.37 -14.68
C ILE A 241 -19.22 -16.48 -14.24
N THR A 242 -20.17 -17.05 -13.51
CA THR A 242 -21.32 -16.34 -12.96
C THR A 242 -21.18 -16.15 -11.46
N LEU A 243 -21.19 -14.89 -11.01
CA LEU A 243 -21.18 -14.52 -9.60
C LEU A 243 -22.59 -14.08 -9.21
N THR A 244 -23.16 -14.70 -8.18
CA THR A 244 -24.48 -14.37 -7.63
C THR A 244 -24.31 -13.48 -6.40
N LEU A 245 -24.86 -12.24 -6.47
CA LEU A 245 -24.69 -11.20 -5.45
C LEU A 245 -25.94 -11.03 -4.57
N GLY A 246 -26.99 -11.75 -4.87
CA GLY A 246 -28.28 -11.68 -4.18
C GLY A 246 -29.34 -12.48 -4.93
N PRO A 247 -30.61 -12.39 -4.53
CA PRO A 247 -31.67 -13.21 -5.13
C PRO A 247 -31.87 -13.00 -6.63
N SER A 248 -31.57 -11.80 -7.16
CA SER A 248 -31.84 -11.41 -8.55
C SER A 248 -30.66 -10.70 -9.23
N GLU A 249 -29.54 -10.52 -8.55
CA GLU A 249 -28.37 -9.82 -9.11
C GLU A 249 -27.24 -10.81 -9.41
N THR A 250 -26.83 -10.84 -10.67
CA THR A 250 -25.70 -11.65 -11.13
C THR A 250 -24.71 -10.82 -11.93
N VAL A 251 -23.46 -11.25 -11.92
CA VAL A 251 -22.39 -10.74 -12.79
C VAL A 251 -21.84 -11.93 -13.57
N VAL A 252 -21.82 -11.80 -14.90
CA VAL A 252 -21.23 -12.80 -15.80
C VAL A 252 -19.92 -12.23 -16.34
N ALA A 253 -18.83 -12.98 -16.22
CA ALA A 253 -17.50 -12.57 -16.62
C ALA A 253 -16.75 -13.70 -17.34
N SER A 254 -15.73 -13.35 -18.15
CA SER A 254 -14.84 -14.33 -18.76
C SER A 254 -13.75 -14.80 -17.79
N ASP A 255 -13.33 -13.94 -16.88
CA ASP A 255 -12.24 -14.18 -15.94
C ASP A 255 -12.58 -13.57 -14.56
N LEU A 256 -12.08 -14.22 -13.51
CA LEU A 256 -12.28 -13.82 -12.12
C LEU A 256 -10.92 -13.56 -11.46
N LEU A 257 -10.72 -12.36 -10.93
CA LEU A 257 -9.59 -12.00 -10.09
C LEU A 257 -10.01 -11.96 -8.62
N ILE A 258 -9.27 -12.65 -7.76
CA ILE A 258 -9.38 -12.52 -6.32
C ILE A 258 -8.32 -11.51 -5.85
N ALA A 259 -8.78 -10.35 -5.38
CA ALA A 259 -7.96 -9.27 -4.83
C ALA A 259 -8.48 -8.86 -3.44
N ALA A 260 -8.81 -9.87 -2.60
CA ALA A 260 -9.41 -9.72 -1.28
C ALA A 260 -8.38 -9.53 -0.15
N GLY A 261 -7.17 -9.10 -0.50
CA GLY A 261 -6.05 -8.89 0.43
C GLY A 261 -5.10 -10.08 0.50
N ARG A 262 -4.20 -10.04 1.48
CA ARG A 262 -3.17 -11.07 1.73
C ARG A 262 -3.35 -11.66 3.13
N ARG A 263 -2.86 -12.86 3.33
CA ARG A 263 -2.89 -13.55 4.60
C ARG A 263 -1.57 -14.27 4.82
N ALA A 264 -0.92 -14.02 5.96
CA ALA A 264 0.30 -14.74 6.32
C ALA A 264 -0.01 -16.24 6.49
N ASP A 265 0.93 -17.07 6.06
CA ASP A 265 0.96 -18.49 6.39
C ASP A 265 2.08 -18.73 7.41
N LEU A 266 1.68 -18.92 8.67
CA LEU A 266 2.57 -19.14 9.81
C LEU A 266 2.42 -20.54 10.38
N GLY A 267 1.56 -21.39 9.79
CA GLY A 267 1.22 -22.72 10.33
C GLY A 267 2.42 -23.65 10.39
N GLY A 268 3.33 -23.59 9.41
CA GLY A 268 4.54 -24.41 9.35
C GLY A 268 5.64 -24.03 10.33
N LEU A 269 5.55 -22.86 10.99
CA LEU A 269 6.63 -22.33 11.84
C LEU A 269 6.75 -23.00 13.23
N ASP A 270 5.74 -23.72 13.70
CA ASP A 270 5.68 -24.27 15.07
C ASP A 270 5.96 -23.19 16.14
N LEU A 271 5.09 -22.19 16.15
CA LEU A 271 5.20 -21.02 17.05
C LEU A 271 5.18 -21.40 18.53
N ALA A 272 4.53 -22.51 18.88
CA ALA A 272 4.47 -23.02 20.25
C ALA A 272 5.87 -23.42 20.76
N SER A 273 6.66 -24.12 19.94
CA SER A 273 8.05 -24.46 20.25
C SER A 273 8.95 -23.22 20.42
N ALA A 274 8.58 -22.10 19.78
CA ALA A 274 9.24 -20.80 19.95
C ALA A 274 8.80 -20.04 21.20
N GLY A 275 7.76 -20.49 21.90
CA GLY A 275 7.12 -19.75 23.00
C GLY A 275 6.40 -18.48 22.52
N VAL A 276 5.93 -18.46 21.25
CA VAL A 276 5.22 -17.36 20.64
C VAL A 276 3.73 -17.63 20.65
N GLN A 277 2.97 -16.69 21.22
CA GLN A 277 1.51 -16.71 21.16
C GLN A 277 1.05 -16.02 19.88
N GLY A 278 0.17 -16.67 19.14
CA GLY A 278 -0.39 -16.15 17.89
C GLY A 278 -1.20 -17.19 17.15
N GLY A 279 -1.89 -16.76 16.11
CA GLY A 279 -2.64 -17.63 15.20
C GLY A 279 -1.84 -17.99 13.95
N PRO A 280 -2.38 -18.87 13.11
CA PRO A 280 -1.72 -19.31 11.88
C PRO A 280 -1.60 -18.19 10.82
N HIS A 281 -2.26 -17.06 11.03
CA HIS A 281 -2.34 -15.97 10.06
C HIS A 281 -1.96 -14.60 10.62
N ARG A 282 -1.70 -14.51 11.94
CA ARG A 282 -1.38 -13.25 12.59
C ARG A 282 -0.61 -13.47 13.87
N LEU A 283 0.44 -12.65 14.05
CA LEU A 283 1.21 -12.55 15.28
C LEU A 283 0.92 -11.22 15.99
N PRO A 284 0.34 -11.23 17.20
CA PRO A 284 0.26 -10.03 18.00
C PRO A 284 1.65 -9.52 18.37
N VAL A 285 1.87 -8.22 18.18
CA VAL A 285 3.14 -7.54 18.50
C VAL A 285 2.90 -6.29 19.33
N ASP A 286 3.90 -5.91 20.12
CA ASP A 286 3.92 -4.62 20.79
C ASP A 286 4.37 -3.48 19.83
N GLY A 287 4.33 -2.22 20.29
CA GLY A 287 4.77 -1.09 19.48
C GLY A 287 6.25 -1.13 19.04
N ARG A 288 7.05 -2.05 19.57
CA ARG A 288 8.42 -2.32 19.12
C ARG A 288 8.50 -3.53 18.18
N LEU A 289 7.37 -4.02 17.73
CA LEU A 289 7.24 -5.18 16.85
C LEU A 289 7.75 -6.49 17.47
N ARG A 290 7.70 -6.61 18.82
CA ARG A 290 8.07 -7.84 19.54
C ARG A 290 6.83 -8.69 19.77
N THR A 291 7.00 -9.98 19.55
CA THR A 291 5.99 -11.00 19.93
C THR A 291 5.94 -11.20 21.44
N SER A 292 5.14 -12.15 21.90
CA SER A 292 5.14 -12.60 23.31
C SER A 292 6.52 -13.10 23.77
N ASN A 293 7.32 -13.69 22.86
CA ASN A 293 8.72 -13.97 23.11
C ASN A 293 9.58 -12.76 22.70
N ARG A 294 10.16 -12.06 23.66
CA ARG A 294 10.97 -10.85 23.45
C ARG A 294 12.23 -11.05 22.60
N ARG A 295 12.62 -12.29 22.29
CA ARG A 295 13.71 -12.59 21.37
C ARG A 295 13.26 -12.61 19.91
N ILE A 296 11.94 -12.65 19.68
CA ILE A 296 11.33 -12.83 18.36
C ILE A 296 10.49 -11.60 18.03
N HIS A 297 10.81 -10.98 16.90
CA HIS A 297 10.05 -9.89 16.30
C HIS A 297 9.20 -10.42 15.14
N ALA A 298 8.13 -9.72 14.79
CA ALA A 298 7.37 -10.00 13.58
C ALA A 298 7.08 -8.69 12.83
N VAL A 299 7.11 -8.75 11.51
CA VAL A 299 6.93 -7.61 10.60
C VAL A 299 6.17 -8.02 9.34
N GLY A 300 5.68 -7.04 8.59
CA GLY A 300 4.98 -7.27 7.33
C GLY A 300 3.68 -8.06 7.49
N ASP A 301 3.39 -8.92 6.53
CA ASP A 301 2.17 -9.73 6.52
C ASP A 301 2.04 -10.62 7.77
N ALA A 302 3.15 -10.99 8.42
CA ALA A 302 3.15 -11.82 9.63
C ALA A 302 2.42 -11.18 10.81
N ILE A 303 2.31 -9.86 10.89
CA ILE A 303 1.54 -9.18 11.94
C ILE A 303 0.05 -9.02 11.62
N GLY A 304 -0.37 -9.46 10.42
CA GLY A 304 -1.79 -9.59 10.04
C GLY A 304 -2.49 -8.29 9.66
N ASP A 305 -1.78 -7.18 9.60
CA ASP A 305 -2.28 -5.96 8.97
C ASP A 305 -1.97 -6.07 7.48
N GLU A 306 -2.87 -5.65 6.60
CA GLU A 306 -2.63 -5.60 5.16
C GLU A 306 -1.53 -4.56 4.88
N GLY A 307 -0.27 -4.98 5.14
CA GLY A 307 0.90 -4.13 5.06
C GLY A 307 1.32 -3.92 3.62
N SER A 308 1.69 -2.68 3.31
CA SER A 308 2.33 -2.32 2.05
C SER A 308 3.86 -2.50 2.15
N VAL A 309 4.55 -2.44 1.02
CA VAL A 309 6.02 -2.45 0.99
C VAL A 309 6.60 -1.32 1.87
N GLN A 310 5.97 -0.15 1.89
CA GLN A 310 6.40 0.97 2.74
C GLN A 310 6.18 0.71 4.24
N ASP A 311 5.12 -0.03 4.63
CA ASP A 311 4.95 -0.47 6.02
C ASP A 311 6.10 -1.40 6.41
N GLY A 312 6.42 -2.38 5.55
CA GLY A 312 7.54 -3.29 5.76
C GLY A 312 8.87 -2.56 5.93
N ALA A 313 9.17 -1.56 5.10
CA ALA A 313 10.38 -0.75 5.21
C ALA A 313 10.44 0.06 6.51
N ALA A 314 9.32 0.68 6.91
CA ALA A 314 9.22 1.42 8.17
C ALA A 314 9.43 0.49 9.37
N GLN A 315 8.79 -0.69 9.37
CA GLN A 315 8.92 -1.70 10.40
C GLN A 315 10.33 -2.26 10.50
N ALA A 316 11.00 -2.51 9.36
CA ALA A 316 12.40 -2.92 9.31
C ALA A 316 13.31 -1.90 10.02
N GLY A 317 13.11 -0.61 9.76
CA GLY A 317 13.84 0.46 10.44
C GLY A 317 13.62 0.49 11.95
N ILE A 318 12.41 0.18 12.43
CA ILE A 318 12.11 0.06 13.88
C ILE A 318 12.84 -1.13 14.50
N VAL A 319 12.78 -2.30 13.84
CA VAL A 319 13.44 -3.53 14.32
C VAL A 319 14.94 -3.32 14.39
N LEU A 320 15.59 -2.80 13.34
CA LEU A 320 17.04 -2.53 13.34
C LEU A 320 17.45 -1.57 14.47
N ARG A 321 16.74 -0.44 14.62
CA ARG A 321 17.01 0.50 15.73
C ARG A 321 16.87 -0.15 17.10
N THR A 322 15.89 -1.02 17.26
CA THR A 322 15.64 -1.73 18.52
C THR A 322 16.70 -2.80 18.80
N LEU A 323 17.06 -3.59 17.77
CA LEU A 323 17.98 -4.72 17.94
C LEU A 323 19.43 -4.29 18.01
N LEU A 324 19.88 -3.42 17.11
CA LEU A 324 21.28 -3.08 16.95
C LEU A 324 21.69 -1.89 17.84
N PHE A 325 20.81 -0.87 17.93
CA PHE A 325 21.14 0.35 18.67
C PHE A 325 20.45 0.46 20.03
N ARG A 326 19.63 -0.53 20.42
CA ARG A 326 18.86 -0.56 21.66
C ARG A 326 17.99 0.68 21.89
N GLN A 327 17.59 1.34 20.79
CA GLN A 327 16.75 2.52 20.84
C GLN A 327 15.31 2.14 21.21
N ASN A 328 14.62 3.07 21.91
CA ASN A 328 13.19 2.92 22.20
C ASN A 328 12.34 3.36 20.99
N ALA A 329 12.59 2.78 19.82
CA ALA A 329 11.83 3.03 18.62
C ALA A 329 10.48 2.29 18.67
N ARG A 330 9.42 2.96 18.18
CA ARG A 330 8.07 2.38 18.10
C ARG A 330 7.51 2.61 16.71
N PHE A 331 6.85 1.62 16.19
CA PHE A 331 6.09 1.72 14.94
C PHE A 331 4.77 2.45 15.20
N ASP A 332 4.49 3.43 14.36
CA ASP A 332 3.22 4.16 14.32
C ASP A 332 2.62 3.98 12.93
N PRO A 333 1.59 3.15 12.76
CA PRO A 333 0.96 2.94 11.45
C PRO A 333 0.33 4.21 10.87
N MET A 334 -0.01 5.20 11.71
CA MET A 334 -0.51 6.50 11.24
C MET A 334 0.57 7.38 10.60
N ALA A 335 1.85 7.05 10.79
CA ALA A 335 2.97 7.76 10.17
C ALA A 335 3.35 7.21 8.78
N VAL A 336 2.68 6.11 8.33
CA VAL A 336 2.92 5.51 7.02
C VAL A 336 1.82 5.94 6.06
N PRO A 337 2.15 6.51 4.87
CA PRO A 337 1.16 6.87 3.89
C PRO A 337 0.44 5.63 3.32
N ARG A 338 -0.87 5.70 3.19
CA ARG A 338 -1.68 4.71 2.47
C ARG A 338 -2.01 5.26 1.09
N VAL A 339 -1.70 4.50 0.06
CA VAL A 339 -1.79 4.97 -1.32
C VAL A 339 -2.53 3.94 -2.17
N ALA A 340 -3.48 4.41 -2.98
CA ALA A 340 -3.99 3.72 -4.15
C ALA A 340 -3.48 4.49 -5.39
N ARG A 341 -2.65 3.83 -6.20
CA ARG A 341 -1.98 4.40 -7.38
C ARG A 341 -2.89 4.37 -8.61
N THR A 342 -4.17 4.67 -8.41
CA THR A 342 -5.09 4.97 -9.51
C THR A 342 -4.73 6.31 -10.16
N ASP A 343 -5.45 6.71 -11.20
CA ASP A 343 -5.30 8.01 -11.85
C ASP A 343 -6.67 8.67 -12.00
N PRO A 344 -6.98 9.69 -11.16
CA PRO A 344 -6.13 10.27 -10.11
C PRO A 344 -5.81 9.28 -8.98
N GLY A 345 -4.61 9.45 -8.40
CA GLY A 345 -4.18 8.67 -7.24
C GLY A 345 -4.85 9.17 -5.95
N LEU A 346 -5.05 8.26 -5.00
CA LEU A 346 -5.53 8.60 -3.66
C LEU A 346 -4.46 8.27 -2.62
N ALA A 347 -4.01 9.29 -1.88
CA ALA A 347 -3.05 9.14 -0.79
C ALA A 347 -3.60 9.71 0.51
N GLN A 348 -3.35 9.01 1.62
CA GLN A 348 -3.80 9.37 2.97
C GLN A 348 -2.66 9.20 3.97
N ILE A 349 -2.45 10.17 4.86
CA ILE A 349 -1.52 10.09 5.98
C ILE A 349 -2.17 10.63 7.26
N GLY A 350 -1.87 10.03 8.41
CA GLY A 350 -2.42 10.45 9.68
C GLY A 350 -3.93 10.21 9.79
N ALA A 351 -4.60 10.97 10.64
CA ALA A 351 -6.00 10.79 10.96
C ALA A 351 -6.93 11.30 9.83
N THR A 352 -7.87 10.47 9.42
CA THR A 352 -9.04 10.91 8.63
C THR A 352 -9.90 11.90 9.45
N GLU A 353 -10.83 12.59 8.80
CA GLU A 353 -11.79 13.43 9.51
C GLU A 353 -12.52 12.65 10.61
N ARG A 354 -13.00 11.44 10.30
CA ARG A 354 -13.70 10.59 11.27
C ARG A 354 -12.85 10.27 12.49
N GLN A 355 -11.62 9.81 12.28
CA GLN A 355 -10.67 9.48 13.34
C GLN A 355 -10.26 10.71 14.16
N GLY A 356 -10.02 11.84 13.48
CA GLY A 356 -9.72 13.09 14.14
C GLY A 356 -10.84 13.58 15.04
N ARG A 357 -12.10 13.47 14.62
CA ARG A 357 -13.28 13.81 15.45
C ARG A 357 -13.42 12.92 16.68
N GLN A 358 -13.00 11.67 16.60
CA GLN A 358 -13.06 10.72 17.73
C GLN A 358 -11.96 10.96 18.78
N THR A 359 -10.78 11.41 18.35
CA THR A 359 -9.58 11.47 19.19
C THR A 359 -9.24 12.87 19.69
N ALA A 360 -9.66 13.92 18.98
CA ALA A 360 -9.37 15.31 19.34
C ALA A 360 -10.63 16.01 19.88
N GLY A 361 -10.48 16.87 20.88
CA GLY A 361 -11.57 17.67 21.47
C GLY A 361 -12.19 18.73 20.53
N GLY A 362 -11.99 18.58 19.23
CA GLY A 362 -12.52 19.35 18.12
C GLY A 362 -11.49 19.48 16.99
N VAL A 363 -11.95 19.29 15.77
CA VAL A 363 -11.13 19.37 14.56
C VAL A 363 -11.60 20.50 13.65
N THR A 364 -10.68 21.01 12.84
CA THR A 364 -10.95 21.88 11.70
C THR A 364 -10.59 21.12 10.43
N ILE A 365 -11.51 21.07 9.49
CA ILE A 365 -11.32 20.41 8.20
C ILE A 365 -11.11 21.47 7.13
N LEU A 366 -9.99 21.34 6.44
CA LEU A 366 -9.58 22.26 5.39
C LEU A 366 -9.68 21.53 4.06
N ARG A 367 -10.18 22.20 3.03
CA ARG A 367 -10.37 21.64 1.70
C ARG A 367 -9.84 22.60 0.63
N CYS A 368 -9.24 22.03 -0.40
CA CYS A 368 -8.94 22.73 -1.63
C CYS A 368 -9.25 21.80 -2.81
N PRO A 369 -10.34 22.03 -3.54
CA PRO A 369 -10.62 21.31 -4.79
C PRO A 369 -9.51 21.61 -5.81
N LEU A 370 -9.13 20.63 -6.63
CA LEU A 370 -8.07 20.81 -7.62
C LEU A 370 -8.44 21.82 -8.72
N HIS A 371 -9.73 21.94 -9.06
CA HIS A 371 -10.19 22.93 -10.05
C HIS A 371 -9.91 24.39 -9.62
N ASP A 372 -9.54 24.64 -8.37
CA ASP A 372 -9.09 25.94 -7.92
C ASP A 372 -7.63 26.24 -8.28
N THR A 373 -6.89 25.26 -8.82
CA THR A 373 -5.49 25.42 -9.23
C THR A 373 -5.33 25.49 -10.75
N ASP A 374 -4.44 26.36 -11.22
CA ASP A 374 -4.22 26.56 -12.64
C ASP A 374 -3.52 25.36 -13.29
N ARG A 375 -2.69 24.64 -12.54
CA ARG A 375 -2.05 23.43 -13.03
C ARG A 375 -3.08 22.33 -13.36
N ALA A 376 -4.03 22.07 -12.48
CA ALA A 376 -5.05 21.06 -12.72
C ALA A 376 -5.95 21.43 -13.94
N ARG A 377 -6.20 22.74 -14.14
CA ARG A 377 -6.91 23.23 -15.32
C ARG A 377 -6.09 23.02 -16.59
N ALA A 378 -4.79 23.35 -16.55
CA ALA A 378 -3.89 23.21 -17.70
C ALA A 378 -3.74 21.74 -18.12
N ASP A 379 -3.69 20.83 -17.17
CA ASP A 379 -3.60 19.38 -17.42
C ASP A 379 -4.95 18.73 -17.80
N GLY A 380 -6.06 19.51 -17.81
CA GLY A 380 -7.41 18.98 -18.05
C GLY A 380 -7.88 17.98 -16.97
N MET A 381 -7.33 18.05 -15.76
CA MET A 381 -7.60 17.14 -14.64
C MET A 381 -8.12 17.90 -13.40
N PRO A 382 -9.25 18.63 -13.50
CA PRO A 382 -9.75 19.46 -12.41
C PRO A 382 -10.40 18.66 -11.27
N HIS A 383 -10.60 17.36 -11.49
CA HIS A 383 -11.28 16.49 -10.52
C HIS A 383 -10.29 15.99 -9.47
N GLY A 384 -10.51 16.38 -8.25
CA GLY A 384 -9.68 15.97 -7.11
C GLY A 384 -9.81 16.94 -5.93
N LEU A 385 -9.20 16.57 -4.83
CA LEU A 385 -9.36 17.29 -3.56
C LEU A 385 -8.12 17.07 -2.68
N VAL A 386 -7.61 18.16 -2.10
CA VAL A 386 -6.74 18.11 -0.93
C VAL A 386 -7.60 18.39 0.31
N LYS A 387 -7.60 17.45 1.25
CA LYS A 387 -8.36 17.52 2.50
C LYS A 387 -7.40 17.35 3.69
N VAL A 388 -7.44 18.30 4.63
CA VAL A 388 -6.52 18.31 5.78
C VAL A 388 -7.31 18.39 7.08
N THR A 389 -6.94 17.54 8.03
CA THR A 389 -7.51 17.52 9.38
C THR A 389 -6.52 18.15 10.35
N THR A 390 -6.96 19.18 11.08
CA THR A 390 -6.15 19.83 12.12
C THR A 390 -6.93 19.90 13.44
N ASP A 391 -6.22 20.07 14.55
CA ASP A 391 -6.87 20.50 15.79
C ASP A 391 -7.25 22.00 15.74
N ARG A 392 -7.95 22.49 16.76
CA ARG A 392 -8.35 23.90 16.86
C ARG A 392 -7.17 24.87 16.93
N LYS A 393 -5.96 24.40 17.28
CA LYS A 393 -4.73 25.20 17.38
C LYS A 393 -3.90 25.12 16.09
N GLY A 394 -4.39 24.45 15.06
CA GLY A 394 -3.74 24.29 13.77
C GLY A 394 -2.63 23.24 13.75
N ARG A 395 -2.56 22.31 14.74
CA ARG A 395 -1.67 21.15 14.65
C ARG A 395 -2.24 20.21 13.59
N ILE A 396 -1.41 19.77 12.67
CA ILE A 396 -1.78 18.85 11.60
C ILE A 396 -1.95 17.45 12.19
N LEU A 397 -3.11 16.84 12.01
CA LEU A 397 -3.45 15.50 12.47
C LEU A 397 -3.46 14.49 11.33
N GLY A 398 -3.78 14.92 10.11
CA GLY A 398 -3.79 14.08 8.95
C GLY A 398 -4.10 14.88 7.68
N ALA A 399 -3.84 14.25 6.54
CA ALA A 399 -4.15 14.77 5.22
C ALA A 399 -4.48 13.65 4.25
N GLY A 400 -5.43 13.92 3.36
CA GLY A 400 -5.78 13.06 2.23
C GLY A 400 -5.74 13.87 0.93
N ILE A 401 -5.28 13.25 -0.13
CA ILE A 401 -5.13 13.86 -1.45
C ILE A 401 -5.68 12.91 -2.50
N LEU A 402 -6.64 13.37 -3.28
CA LEU A 402 -7.04 12.75 -4.54
C LEU A 402 -6.55 13.67 -5.66
N ALA A 403 -5.51 13.25 -6.37
CA ALA A 403 -4.85 14.06 -7.40
C ALA A 403 -3.98 13.18 -8.32
N PRO A 404 -3.57 13.64 -9.50
CA PRO A 404 -2.38 13.11 -10.14
C PRO A 404 -1.18 13.18 -9.19
N ASP A 405 -0.32 12.18 -9.21
CA ASP A 405 0.89 12.09 -8.37
C ASP A 405 0.61 12.31 -6.85
N ALA A 406 -0.53 11.81 -6.36
CA ALA A 406 -0.91 11.98 -4.97
C ALA A 406 0.11 11.35 -3.99
N ASP A 407 0.79 10.27 -4.39
CA ASP A 407 1.86 9.61 -3.65
C ASP A 407 3.11 10.49 -3.49
N GLU A 408 3.41 11.34 -4.44
CA GLU A 408 4.46 12.34 -4.32
C GLU A 408 4.00 13.56 -3.50
N LEU A 409 2.77 14.01 -3.72
CA LEU A 409 2.23 15.19 -3.03
C LEU A 409 2.02 14.96 -1.53
N ILE A 410 1.73 13.74 -1.10
CA ILE A 410 1.47 13.41 0.31
C ILE A 410 2.72 13.53 1.18
N GLN A 411 3.93 13.45 0.60
CA GLN A 411 5.19 13.48 1.33
C GLN A 411 5.39 14.79 2.12
N LEU A 412 4.91 15.92 1.61
CA LEU A 412 4.88 17.18 2.34
C LEU A 412 4.14 17.03 3.68
N TRP A 413 2.99 16.38 3.66
CA TRP A 413 2.16 16.18 4.84
C TRP A 413 2.74 15.14 5.78
N GLN A 414 3.38 14.10 5.24
CA GLN A 414 4.15 13.15 6.04
C GLN A 414 5.24 13.83 6.84
N LEU A 415 6.05 14.68 6.19
CA LEU A 415 7.09 15.45 6.86
C LEU A 415 6.48 16.37 7.93
N ALA A 416 5.42 17.08 7.59
CA ALA A 416 4.75 18.02 8.50
C ALA A 416 4.20 17.32 9.76
N ILE A 417 3.60 16.14 9.62
CA ILE A 417 3.07 15.33 10.71
C ILE A 417 4.22 14.77 11.56
N ALA A 418 5.25 14.18 10.93
CA ALA A 418 6.41 13.61 11.61
C ALA A 418 7.16 14.67 12.47
N GLN A 419 7.25 15.90 11.96
CA GLN A 419 7.86 17.04 12.66
C GLN A 419 6.85 17.80 13.55
N ARG A 420 5.63 17.32 13.72
CA ARG A 420 4.58 17.96 14.52
C ARG A 420 4.34 19.42 14.17
N MET A 421 4.46 19.76 12.89
CA MET A 421 4.31 21.12 12.40
C MET A 421 2.87 21.63 12.57
N LYS A 422 2.73 22.94 12.66
CA LYS A 422 1.43 23.60 12.57
C LYS A 422 1.12 23.96 11.12
N ILE A 423 -0.16 24.07 10.82
CA ILE A 423 -0.69 24.37 9.49
C ILE A 423 -0.11 25.67 8.89
N GLY A 424 0.28 26.63 9.75
CA GLY A 424 0.92 27.89 9.33
C GLY A 424 2.22 27.68 8.55
N ALA A 425 2.97 26.61 8.84
CA ALA A 425 4.19 26.30 8.11
C ALA A 425 3.88 25.96 6.65
N VAL A 426 2.83 25.17 6.40
CA VAL A 426 2.40 24.84 5.03
C VAL A 426 1.74 26.03 4.34
N ALA A 427 0.94 26.83 5.06
CA ALA A 427 0.33 28.04 4.53
C ALA A 427 1.38 29.09 4.09
N GLY A 428 2.55 29.11 4.76
CA GLY A 428 3.66 30.00 4.45
C GLY A 428 4.56 29.58 3.29
N LEU A 429 4.35 28.37 2.71
CA LEU A 429 5.15 27.91 1.58
C LEU A 429 4.97 28.79 0.34
N ILE A 430 6.02 28.85 -0.47
CA ILE A 430 6.00 29.47 -1.80
C ILE A 430 6.20 28.35 -2.82
N PRO A 431 5.11 27.70 -3.28
CA PRO A 431 5.22 26.65 -4.30
C PRO A 431 5.63 27.27 -5.64
N ALA A 432 6.32 26.48 -6.45
CA ALA A 432 6.51 26.84 -7.85
C ALA A 432 5.15 26.96 -8.56
N TYR A 433 5.07 27.87 -9.53
CA TYR A 433 3.83 28.13 -10.28
C TYR A 433 3.99 27.75 -11.76
N PRO A 434 2.99 27.11 -12.39
CA PRO A 434 1.86 26.44 -11.74
C PRO A 434 2.20 25.01 -11.32
N THR A 435 1.77 24.56 -10.13
CA THR A 435 1.97 23.20 -9.65
C THR A 435 0.76 22.69 -8.87
N LEU A 436 0.59 21.36 -8.78
CA LEU A 436 -0.45 20.73 -7.98
C LEU A 436 -0.21 20.95 -6.46
N GLY A 437 1.04 21.14 -6.04
CA GLY A 437 1.40 21.46 -4.65
C GLY A 437 0.77 22.76 -4.12
N GLU A 438 0.35 23.68 -5.02
CA GLU A 438 -0.38 24.88 -4.66
C GLU A 438 -1.70 24.57 -3.93
N ALA A 439 -2.37 23.45 -4.25
CA ALA A 439 -3.58 23.01 -3.58
C ALA A 439 -3.33 22.76 -2.09
N SER A 440 -2.18 22.20 -1.72
CA SER A 440 -1.78 22.01 -0.31
C SER A 440 -1.62 23.33 0.43
N LYS A 441 -0.96 24.32 -0.18
CA LYS A 441 -0.84 25.67 0.38
C LYS A 441 -2.21 26.34 0.54
N ARG A 442 -3.07 26.27 -0.46
CA ARG A 442 -4.41 26.88 -0.43
C ARG A 442 -5.28 26.25 0.65
N ALA A 443 -5.27 24.92 0.75
CA ALA A 443 -5.94 24.21 1.83
C ALA A 443 -5.44 24.67 3.21
N ALA A 444 -4.12 24.75 3.39
CA ALA A 444 -3.55 25.24 4.65
C ALA A 444 -3.90 26.71 4.95
N GLY A 445 -3.89 27.56 3.94
CA GLY A 445 -4.24 28.99 4.05
C GLY A 445 -5.70 29.22 4.48
N SER A 446 -6.63 28.33 4.10
CA SER A 446 -8.05 28.44 4.45
C SER A 446 -8.29 28.38 5.97
N PHE A 447 -7.36 27.80 6.76
CA PHE A 447 -7.43 27.82 8.22
C PHE A 447 -7.48 29.23 8.81
N PHE A 448 -6.80 30.17 8.18
CA PHE A 448 -6.70 31.54 8.66
C PHE A 448 -7.81 32.45 8.11
N ALA A 449 -8.51 32.05 7.05
CA ALA A 449 -9.50 32.88 6.36
C ALA A 449 -10.60 33.41 7.29
N PRO A 450 -11.22 32.65 8.23
CA PRO A 450 -12.25 33.17 9.12
C PRO A 450 -11.75 34.31 10.02
N ARG A 451 -10.47 34.27 10.45
CA ARG A 451 -9.86 35.28 11.29
C ARG A 451 -9.44 36.50 10.47
N LEU A 452 -8.77 36.29 9.34
CA LEU A 452 -8.26 37.35 8.48
C LEU A 452 -9.39 38.16 7.82
N LEU A 453 -10.46 37.51 7.44
CA LEU A 453 -11.61 38.15 6.79
C LEU A 453 -12.72 38.56 7.77
N GLY A 454 -12.49 38.38 9.05
CA GLY A 454 -13.43 38.76 10.11
C GLY A 454 -13.60 40.27 10.27
N ALA A 455 -14.75 40.68 10.84
CA ALA A 455 -15.09 42.10 11.03
C ALA A 455 -14.04 42.89 11.87
N GLY A 456 -13.45 42.20 12.87
CA GLY A 456 -12.38 42.79 13.69
C GLY A 456 -11.13 43.16 12.91
N THR A 457 -10.64 42.21 12.10
CA THR A 457 -9.48 42.44 11.24
C THR A 457 -9.74 43.51 10.19
N ARG A 458 -10.93 43.50 9.58
CA ARG A 458 -11.31 44.58 8.62
C ARG A 458 -11.36 45.96 9.27
N ARG A 459 -11.79 46.05 10.55
CA ARG A 459 -11.76 47.33 11.30
C ARG A 459 -10.32 47.76 11.58
N LEU A 460 -9.47 46.83 12.03
CA LEU A 460 -8.06 47.10 12.29
C LEU A 460 -7.34 47.57 11.03
N VAL A 461 -7.48 46.85 9.91
CA VAL A 461 -6.86 47.22 8.62
C VAL A 461 -7.31 48.62 8.18
N ARG A 462 -8.60 48.94 8.27
CA ARG A 462 -9.12 50.27 7.95
C ARG A 462 -8.56 51.35 8.87
N TRP A 463 -8.32 51.05 10.15
CA TRP A 463 -7.69 51.98 11.08
C TRP A 463 -6.23 52.19 10.75
N LEU A 464 -5.46 51.08 10.51
CA LEU A 464 -4.04 51.16 10.09
C LEU A 464 -3.85 51.91 8.77
N ALA A 465 -4.73 51.73 7.81
CA ALA A 465 -4.68 52.43 6.52
C ALA A 465 -4.90 53.95 6.64
N ARG A 466 -5.32 54.47 7.80
CA ARG A 466 -5.44 55.92 8.09
C ARG A 466 -4.19 56.50 8.73
N LEU A 467 -3.24 55.64 9.15
CA LEU A 467 -2.02 56.06 9.84
C LEU A 467 -0.80 56.16 8.90
N GLY A 468 -0.93 55.83 7.65
CA GLY A 468 0.12 55.89 6.62
C GLY A 468 -0.34 55.25 5.37
#